data_6471caf7972a77da8db58622b50ec2b9
#
_entry.id   6471caf7972a77da8db58622b50ec2b9
#
_cell.length_a   1.000
_cell.length_b   1.000
_cell.length_c   1.000
_cell.angle_alpha   90.00
_cell.angle_beta   90.00
_cell.angle_gamma   90.00
#
_symmetry.space_group_name_H-M   'P 1'
#
loop_
_entity.id
_entity.type
_entity.pdbx_description
1 polymer ?
#
loop_
_entity_poly.entity_id
_entity_poly.type
_entity_poly.pdbx_seq_one_letter_code
_entity_poly.pdbx_strand_id
1 'polypeptide(L)'
;SAGVALSMLEEGAGEETRAELDNALNSCMFKAEKFDNDENVVVKSANSVWVSDNFSVRNHYVDLLEKDYDALVATQNFADPSTLRVINNWCSENTEGKINKIVDRLGSNDVMILINALYFNAPWQKGFNEDATRKGVFNGMDGEVQVDMMSQRNTFRYAQYQGVQMVELPYAGGRYSMYVVLPPVGMDVNTMIPYISETAFDTAMGMLSSQEVVLTMPKFKLETSMVLNDALKDMGIETAFS
;
A
#
# COMPACT_ATOMS: atom_id res chain seq x y z
N SER A 1 -0.08 3.24 -3.13
CA SER A 1 0.96 2.67 -3.99
C SER A 1 0.44 2.32 -5.40
N ALA A 2 -0.46 1.32 -5.54
CA ALA A 2 -1.00 0.94 -6.85
C ALA A 2 -1.69 2.13 -7.56
N GLY A 3 -2.48 2.93 -6.85
CA GLY A 3 -3.13 4.11 -7.40
C GLY A 3 -2.15 5.10 -8.03
N VAL A 4 -1.01 5.38 -7.39
CA VAL A 4 0.03 6.27 -7.95
C VAL A 4 0.60 5.69 -9.25
N ALA A 5 0.89 4.39 -9.30
CA ALA A 5 1.40 3.74 -10.51
C ALA A 5 0.37 3.79 -11.66
N LEU A 6 -0.92 3.55 -11.36
CA LEU A 6 -2.01 3.66 -12.34
C LEU A 6 -2.23 5.10 -12.81
N SER A 7 -2.13 6.08 -11.90
CA SER A 7 -2.22 7.50 -12.28
C SER A 7 -1.04 7.92 -13.18
N MET A 8 0.18 7.45 -12.92
CA MET A 8 1.31 7.66 -13.83
C MET A 8 1.03 7.06 -15.21
N LEU A 9 0.39 5.88 -15.28
CA LEU A 9 0.01 5.25 -16.55
C LEU A 9 -1.05 6.09 -17.28
N GLU A 10 -2.07 6.55 -16.55
CA GLU A 10 -3.16 7.38 -17.09
C GLU A 10 -2.68 8.67 -17.74
N GLU A 11 -1.66 9.34 -17.16
CA GLU A 11 -1.07 10.56 -17.73
C GLU A 11 -0.47 10.35 -19.13
N GLY A 12 0.02 9.14 -19.42
CA GLY A 12 0.56 8.78 -20.74
C GLY A 12 -0.41 8.09 -21.68
N ALA A 13 -1.60 7.74 -21.20
CA ALA A 13 -2.56 6.92 -21.92
C ALA A 13 -3.26 7.67 -23.06
N GLY A 14 -3.60 6.94 -24.12
CA GLY A 14 -4.52 7.40 -25.16
C GLY A 14 -5.96 7.49 -24.66
N GLU A 15 -6.84 8.08 -25.46
CA GLU A 15 -8.23 8.40 -25.06
C GLU A 15 -8.97 7.19 -24.46
N GLU A 16 -8.88 6.03 -25.10
CA GLU A 16 -9.59 4.81 -24.69
C GLU A 16 -9.04 4.27 -23.37
N THR A 17 -7.73 4.04 -23.28
CA THR A 17 -7.06 3.57 -22.07
C THR A 17 -7.23 4.56 -20.92
N ARG A 18 -7.19 5.86 -21.19
CA ARG A 18 -7.43 6.90 -20.19
C ARG A 18 -8.85 6.82 -19.64
N ALA A 19 -9.85 6.61 -20.48
CA ALA A 19 -11.24 6.47 -20.03
C ALA A 19 -11.44 5.22 -19.17
N GLU A 20 -10.79 4.10 -19.49
CA GLU A 20 -10.82 2.88 -18.68
C GLU A 20 -10.18 3.11 -17.30
N LEU A 21 -8.99 3.76 -17.27
CA LEU A 21 -8.29 4.08 -16.03
C LEU A 21 -9.08 5.06 -15.15
N ASP A 22 -9.63 6.14 -15.73
CA ASP A 22 -10.45 7.14 -15.02
C ASP A 22 -11.68 6.48 -14.38
N ASN A 23 -12.36 5.60 -15.09
CA ASN A 23 -13.47 4.83 -14.55
C ASN A 23 -13.05 3.91 -13.40
N ALA A 24 -11.95 3.16 -13.57
CA ALA A 24 -11.47 2.23 -12.56
C ALA A 24 -10.95 2.94 -11.30
N LEU A 25 -10.37 4.11 -11.46
CA LEU A 25 -9.86 4.96 -10.37
C LEU A 25 -10.97 5.86 -9.77
N ASN A 26 -12.21 5.79 -10.26
CA ASN A 26 -13.30 6.65 -9.83
C ASN A 26 -12.97 8.15 -9.98
N SER A 27 -12.28 8.53 -11.05
CA SER A 27 -11.75 9.88 -11.30
C SER A 27 -10.80 10.39 -10.20
N CYS A 28 -10.20 9.50 -9.43
CA CYS A 28 -9.22 9.83 -8.40
C CYS A 28 -7.80 9.77 -8.96
N MET A 29 -7.17 10.92 -9.16
CA MET A 29 -5.76 11.02 -9.50
C MET A 29 -4.90 10.98 -8.24
N PHE A 30 -4.05 9.98 -8.12
CA PHE A 30 -3.11 9.84 -7.01
C PHE A 30 -1.77 10.46 -7.39
N LYS A 31 -1.40 11.56 -6.75
CA LYS A 31 -0.10 12.23 -6.96
C LYS A 31 0.98 11.71 -6.03
N ALA A 32 2.22 12.03 -6.36
CA ALA A 32 3.31 11.79 -5.45
C ALA A 32 3.13 12.63 -4.16
N GLU A 33 3.18 11.98 -3.02
CA GLU A 33 3.13 12.63 -1.72
C GLU A 33 4.54 12.80 -1.16
N LYS A 34 4.81 13.99 -0.62
CA LYS A 34 6.03 14.25 0.16
C LYS A 34 5.73 14.02 1.63
N PHE A 35 6.53 13.15 2.23
CA PHE A 35 6.39 12.80 3.62
C PHE A 35 7.45 13.54 4.46
N ASP A 36 7.01 14.12 5.56
CA ASP A 36 7.92 14.71 6.54
C ASP A 36 8.48 13.61 7.44
N ASN A 37 9.75 13.32 7.28
CA ASN A 37 10.48 12.38 8.11
C ASN A 37 11.08 13.08 9.34
N ASP A 38 11.26 12.34 10.43
CA ASP A 38 11.99 12.76 11.61
C ASP A 38 12.85 11.60 12.14
N GLU A 39 13.46 11.76 13.30
CA GLU A 39 14.30 10.73 13.91
C GLU A 39 13.56 9.42 14.26
N ASN A 40 12.23 9.47 14.39
CA ASN A 40 11.41 8.35 14.80
C ASN A 40 10.62 7.74 13.63
N VAL A 41 10.29 8.54 12.61
CA VAL A 41 9.40 8.12 11.52
C VAL A 41 10.08 8.31 10.18
N VAL A 42 10.23 7.22 9.45
CA VAL A 42 10.77 7.21 8.10
C VAL A 42 9.70 6.71 7.14
N VAL A 43 9.27 7.59 6.24
CA VAL A 43 8.39 7.24 5.12
C VAL A 43 9.10 7.58 3.83
N LYS A 44 9.26 6.62 2.95
CA LYS A 44 9.82 6.80 1.61
C LYS A 44 8.80 6.34 0.58
N SER A 45 8.47 7.20 -0.36
CA SER A 45 7.71 6.84 -1.55
C SER A 45 8.58 7.16 -2.75
N ALA A 46 8.83 6.18 -3.58
CA ALA A 46 9.63 6.31 -4.77
C ALA A 46 8.89 5.77 -5.98
N ASN A 47 8.93 6.51 -7.06
CA ASN A 47 8.29 6.18 -8.32
C ASN A 47 9.33 5.93 -9.40
N SER A 48 9.10 4.95 -10.25
CA SER A 48 9.92 4.74 -11.44
C SER A 48 9.12 4.22 -12.62
N VAL A 49 9.58 4.62 -13.79
CA VAL A 49 9.08 4.12 -15.07
C VAL A 49 10.28 3.62 -15.88
N TRP A 50 10.26 2.35 -16.18
CA TRP A 50 11.28 1.68 -16.97
C TRP A 50 10.73 1.44 -18.37
N VAL A 51 11.39 1.95 -19.36
CA VAL A 51 10.93 1.90 -20.77
C VAL A 51 11.87 0.98 -21.55
N SER A 52 11.31 0.07 -22.33
CA SER A 52 12.10 -0.76 -23.26
C SER A 52 12.82 0.12 -24.29
N ASP A 53 14.07 -0.21 -24.62
CA ASP A 53 14.85 0.49 -25.65
C ASP A 53 14.25 0.37 -27.07
N ASN A 54 13.30 -0.54 -27.25
CA ASN A 54 12.51 -0.70 -28.48
C ASN A 54 11.26 0.19 -28.54
N PHE A 55 10.99 0.98 -27.48
CA PHE A 55 9.81 1.82 -27.37
C PHE A 55 10.19 3.26 -27.04
N SER A 56 9.43 4.22 -27.57
CA SER A 56 9.69 5.64 -27.32
C SER A 56 8.50 6.29 -26.64
N VAL A 57 8.75 6.93 -25.52
CA VAL A 57 7.77 7.78 -24.84
C VAL A 57 7.94 9.25 -25.23
N ARG A 58 6.87 10.03 -25.19
CA ARG A 58 6.91 11.45 -25.52
C ARG A 58 7.63 12.22 -24.41
N ASN A 59 8.48 13.19 -24.78
CA ASN A 59 9.21 14.01 -23.80
C ASN A 59 8.29 14.69 -22.80
N HIS A 60 7.14 15.21 -23.25
CA HIS A 60 6.15 15.82 -22.35
C HIS A 60 5.69 14.87 -21.23
N TYR A 61 5.52 13.58 -21.53
CA TYR A 61 5.15 12.57 -20.53
C TYR A 61 6.29 12.34 -19.54
N VAL A 62 7.53 12.27 -20.02
CA VAL A 62 8.71 12.16 -19.15
C VAL A 62 8.80 13.34 -18.21
N ASP A 63 8.73 14.57 -18.76
CA ASP A 63 8.77 15.83 -17.97
C ASP A 63 7.69 15.88 -16.89
N LEU A 64 6.47 15.38 -17.21
CA LEU A 64 5.35 15.33 -16.28
C LEU A 64 5.63 14.33 -15.15
N LEU A 65 6.11 13.12 -15.48
CA LEU A 65 6.41 12.09 -14.49
C LEU A 65 7.52 12.54 -13.53
N GLU A 66 8.57 13.15 -14.03
CA GLU A 66 9.67 13.68 -13.21
C GLU A 66 9.19 14.82 -12.31
N LYS A 67 8.40 15.74 -12.85
CA LYS A 67 7.97 16.93 -12.12
C LYS A 67 6.86 16.66 -11.11
N ASP A 68 5.79 15.94 -11.51
CA ASP A 68 4.56 15.81 -10.73
C ASP A 68 4.54 14.53 -9.87
N TYR A 69 5.33 13.52 -10.25
CA TYR A 69 5.43 12.25 -9.54
C TYR A 69 6.81 11.99 -8.92
N ASP A 70 7.78 12.88 -9.12
CA ASP A 70 9.18 12.67 -8.67
C ASP A 70 9.70 11.30 -9.11
N ALA A 71 9.36 10.89 -10.33
CA ALA A 71 9.62 9.56 -10.84
C ALA A 71 10.94 9.48 -11.57
N LEU A 72 11.71 8.40 -11.32
CA LEU A 72 12.81 8.02 -12.18
C LEU A 72 12.24 7.50 -13.51
N VAL A 73 12.59 8.10 -14.63
CA VAL A 73 12.30 7.55 -15.97
C VAL A 73 13.58 7.07 -16.61
N ALA A 74 13.67 5.77 -16.92
CA ALA A 74 14.88 5.16 -17.44
C ALA A 74 14.59 4.19 -18.59
N THR A 75 15.37 4.29 -19.68
CA THR A 75 15.31 3.35 -20.79
C THR A 75 16.27 2.19 -20.53
N GLN A 76 15.81 0.96 -20.75
CA GLN A 76 16.57 -0.27 -20.52
C GLN A 76 16.31 -1.29 -21.63
N ASN A 77 17.29 -2.12 -21.90
CA ASN A 77 17.11 -3.28 -22.79
C ASN A 77 16.42 -4.42 -22.01
N PHE A 78 15.13 -4.64 -22.26
CA PHE A 78 14.37 -5.69 -21.57
C PHE A 78 14.76 -7.12 -21.99
N ALA A 79 15.50 -7.29 -23.09
CA ALA A 79 16.08 -8.56 -23.46
C ALA A 79 17.37 -8.89 -22.69
N ASP A 80 18.00 -7.91 -22.06
CA ASP A 80 19.19 -8.13 -21.22
C ASP A 80 18.78 -8.62 -19.82
N PRO A 81 19.20 -9.83 -19.40
CA PRO A 81 18.91 -10.34 -18.05
C PRO A 81 19.43 -9.45 -16.92
N SER A 82 20.40 -8.57 -17.17
CA SER A 82 20.89 -7.62 -16.17
C SER A 82 19.88 -6.54 -15.81
N THR A 83 18.95 -6.22 -16.71
CA THR A 83 17.88 -5.22 -16.48
C THR A 83 17.01 -5.58 -15.29
N LEU A 84 16.66 -6.86 -15.11
CA LEU A 84 15.94 -7.32 -13.90
C LEU A 84 16.66 -6.95 -12.60
N ARG A 85 17.99 -7.07 -12.58
CA ARG A 85 18.79 -6.71 -11.40
C ARG A 85 18.77 -5.21 -11.16
N VAL A 86 18.87 -4.41 -12.21
CA VAL A 86 18.81 -2.94 -12.12
C VAL A 86 17.50 -2.50 -11.50
N ILE A 87 16.37 -2.99 -12.01
CA ILE A 87 15.03 -2.66 -11.52
C ILE A 87 14.85 -3.10 -10.06
N ASN A 88 15.21 -4.35 -9.75
CA ASN A 88 15.06 -4.89 -8.40
C ASN A 88 15.99 -4.20 -7.40
N ASN A 89 17.22 -3.86 -7.78
CA ASN A 89 18.13 -3.09 -6.93
C ASN A 89 17.58 -1.70 -6.62
N TRP A 90 17.04 -1.00 -7.62
CA TRP A 90 16.39 0.29 -7.40
C TRP A 90 15.26 0.18 -6.35
N CYS A 91 14.42 -0.84 -6.46
CA CYS A 91 13.35 -1.05 -5.48
C CYS A 91 13.90 -1.35 -4.08
N SER A 92 14.92 -2.21 -3.99
CA SER A 92 15.59 -2.54 -2.73
C SER A 92 16.19 -1.31 -2.05
N GLU A 93 16.88 -0.46 -2.79
CA GLU A 93 17.49 0.77 -2.29
C GLU A 93 16.43 1.75 -1.76
N ASN A 94 15.29 1.87 -2.45
CA ASN A 94 14.19 2.76 -2.04
C ASN A 94 13.31 2.19 -0.92
N THR A 95 13.50 0.91 -0.55
CA THR A 95 12.74 0.24 0.53
C THR A 95 13.63 -0.27 1.67
N GLU A 96 14.84 0.27 1.82
CA GLU A 96 15.80 -0.14 2.86
C GLU A 96 16.05 -1.65 2.87
N GLY A 97 16.13 -2.26 1.70
CA GLY A 97 16.34 -3.71 1.54
C GLY A 97 15.12 -4.57 1.91
N LYS A 98 13.94 -3.98 2.11
CA LYS A 98 12.74 -4.75 2.48
C LYS A 98 12.08 -5.43 1.29
N ILE A 99 12.15 -4.80 0.11
CA ILE A 99 11.65 -5.38 -1.14
C ILE A 99 12.84 -5.61 -2.07
N ASN A 100 13.38 -6.82 -2.05
CA ASN A 100 14.55 -7.17 -2.86
C ASN A 100 14.18 -7.66 -4.27
N LYS A 101 12.90 -7.96 -4.50
CA LYS A 101 12.41 -8.47 -5.77
C LYS A 101 10.98 -7.98 -6.00
N ILE A 102 10.83 -7.07 -6.95
CA ILE A 102 9.54 -6.51 -7.36
C ILE A 102 9.13 -7.04 -8.74
N VAL A 103 10.10 -7.36 -9.60
CA VAL A 103 9.88 -7.91 -10.93
C VAL A 103 10.58 -9.27 -11.01
N ASP A 104 9.84 -10.30 -11.42
CA ASP A 104 10.32 -11.67 -11.57
C ASP A 104 10.90 -11.95 -12.94
N ARG A 105 10.30 -11.36 -13.95
CA ARG A 105 10.66 -11.54 -15.37
C ARG A 105 10.28 -10.33 -16.17
N LEU A 106 10.98 -10.15 -17.29
CA LEU A 106 10.64 -9.21 -18.34
C LEU A 106 10.21 -10.02 -19.56
N GLY A 107 9.04 -9.71 -20.10
CA GLY A 107 8.52 -10.31 -21.33
C GLY A 107 9.10 -9.61 -22.56
N SER A 108 9.21 -10.34 -23.66
CA SER A 108 9.67 -9.77 -24.95
C SER A 108 8.73 -8.69 -25.50
N ASN A 109 7.49 -8.67 -25.05
CA ASN A 109 6.46 -7.73 -25.49
C ASN A 109 6.23 -6.61 -24.45
N ASP A 110 6.90 -6.67 -23.30
CA ASP A 110 6.78 -5.59 -22.32
C ASP A 110 7.46 -4.33 -22.88
N VAL A 111 6.72 -3.24 -22.93
CA VAL A 111 7.22 -1.96 -23.44
C VAL A 111 7.54 -0.99 -22.31
N MET A 112 6.86 -1.14 -21.17
CA MET A 112 7.02 -0.24 -20.02
C MET A 112 6.64 -0.94 -18.71
N ILE A 113 7.38 -0.62 -17.64
CA ILE A 113 7.09 -1.06 -16.27
C ILE A 113 7.03 0.16 -15.37
N LEU A 114 5.93 0.31 -14.66
CA LEU A 114 5.73 1.37 -13.68
C LEU A 114 5.79 0.77 -12.29
N ILE A 115 6.55 1.41 -11.40
CA ILE A 115 6.73 0.96 -10.02
C ILE A 115 6.50 2.15 -9.09
N ASN A 116 5.69 1.92 -8.07
CA ASN A 116 5.69 2.73 -6.87
C ASN A 116 6.14 1.86 -5.69
N ALA A 117 7.21 2.26 -5.03
CA ALA A 117 7.74 1.63 -3.84
C ALA A 117 7.47 2.50 -2.62
N LEU A 118 6.77 1.95 -1.62
CA LEU A 118 6.47 2.63 -0.37
C LEU A 118 7.15 1.90 0.79
N TYR A 119 7.95 2.63 1.55
CA TYR A 119 8.57 2.18 2.79
C TYR A 119 8.07 3.04 3.95
N PHE A 120 7.61 2.37 5.01
CA PHE A 120 7.19 3.01 6.26
C PHE A 120 7.85 2.31 7.43
N ASN A 121 8.49 3.07 8.30
CA ASN A 121 9.09 2.58 9.53
C ASN A 121 8.90 3.60 10.65
N ALA A 122 8.19 3.19 11.68
CA ALA A 122 7.98 4.01 12.88
C ALA A 122 7.71 3.12 14.09
N PRO A 123 8.25 3.43 15.28
CA PRO A 123 7.86 2.79 16.51
C PRO A 123 6.48 3.29 16.95
N TRP A 124 5.78 2.48 17.73
CA TRP A 124 4.54 2.92 18.37
C TRP A 124 4.80 4.07 19.35
N GLN A 125 3.90 5.03 19.43
CA GLN A 125 3.96 6.07 20.47
C GLN A 125 3.87 5.44 21.87
N LYS A 126 3.08 4.39 22.01
CA LYS A 126 2.96 3.55 23.20
C LYS A 126 3.28 2.12 22.79
N GLY A 127 4.50 1.69 23.06
CA GLY A 127 4.99 0.36 22.69
C GLY A 127 4.31 -0.76 23.52
N PHE A 128 4.29 -1.95 22.96
CA PHE A 128 3.91 -3.15 23.71
C PHE A 128 5.11 -3.68 24.49
N ASN A 129 4.88 -4.09 25.73
CA ASN A 129 5.91 -4.78 26.51
C ASN A 129 6.08 -6.20 25.97
N GLU A 130 7.28 -6.55 25.55
CA GLU A 130 7.59 -7.87 25.03
C GLU A 130 7.35 -8.96 26.08
N ASP A 131 7.66 -8.69 27.35
CA ASP A 131 7.42 -9.62 28.47
C ASP A 131 5.93 -9.87 28.73
N ALA A 132 5.04 -9.05 28.20
CA ALA A 132 3.58 -9.22 28.28
C ALA A 132 3.02 -10.02 27.08
N THR A 133 3.85 -10.34 26.09
CA THR A 133 3.43 -11.15 24.94
C THR A 133 3.26 -12.62 25.34
N ARG A 134 2.14 -13.23 24.97
CA ARG A 134 1.80 -14.62 25.32
C ARG A 134 1.27 -15.35 24.10
N LYS A 135 1.49 -16.67 24.06
CA LYS A 135 0.80 -17.52 23.09
C LYS A 135 -0.71 -17.46 23.30
N GLY A 136 -1.45 -17.29 22.24
CA GLY A 136 -2.90 -17.23 22.23
C GLY A 136 -3.49 -17.68 20.92
N VAL A 137 -4.77 -18.02 20.92
CA VAL A 137 -5.51 -18.40 19.72
C VAL A 137 -5.92 -17.16 18.94
N PHE A 138 -5.68 -17.16 17.66
CA PHE A 138 -6.21 -16.21 16.69
C PHE A 138 -7.12 -16.95 15.71
N ASN A 139 -8.36 -16.47 15.55
CA ASN A 139 -9.31 -17.02 14.61
C ASN A 139 -9.06 -16.41 13.23
N GLY A 140 -8.28 -17.11 12.42
CA GLY A 140 -8.02 -16.73 11.02
C GLY A 140 -9.10 -17.23 10.07
N MET A 141 -9.00 -16.89 8.80
CA MET A 141 -9.91 -17.33 7.76
C MET A 141 -9.90 -18.86 7.59
N ASP A 142 -8.73 -19.47 7.71
CA ASP A 142 -8.54 -20.93 7.56
C ASP A 142 -8.66 -21.69 8.89
N GLY A 143 -9.15 -21.05 9.95
CA GLY A 143 -9.34 -21.62 11.27
C GLY A 143 -8.45 -21.03 12.37
N GLU A 144 -8.43 -21.69 13.52
CA GLU A 144 -7.68 -21.28 14.68
C GLU A 144 -6.17 -21.52 14.52
N VAL A 145 -5.37 -20.48 14.81
CA VAL A 145 -3.90 -20.57 14.80
C VAL A 145 -3.34 -20.05 16.12
N GLN A 146 -2.25 -20.68 16.60
CA GLN A 146 -1.50 -20.22 17.77
C GLN A 146 -0.51 -19.14 17.34
N VAL A 147 -0.65 -17.95 17.90
CA VAL A 147 0.20 -16.80 17.59
C VAL A 147 0.73 -16.14 18.86
N ASP A 148 1.72 -15.28 18.71
CA ASP A 148 2.17 -14.42 19.80
C ASP A 148 1.20 -13.22 19.89
N MET A 149 0.41 -13.18 20.97
CA MET A 149 -0.52 -12.11 21.28
C MET A 149 0.18 -11.08 22.16
N MET A 150 0.37 -9.88 21.64
CA MET A 150 0.87 -8.74 22.42
C MET A 150 -0.29 -7.98 23.04
N SER A 151 -0.11 -7.53 24.29
CA SER A 151 -1.17 -6.88 25.04
C SER A 151 -0.66 -5.65 25.78
N GLN A 152 -1.52 -4.64 25.86
CA GLN A 152 -1.30 -3.47 26.72
C GLN A 152 -2.62 -2.87 27.21
N ARG A 153 -2.58 -2.24 28.39
CA ARG A 153 -3.68 -1.41 28.90
C ARG A 153 -3.23 0.04 28.82
N ASN A 154 -3.98 0.85 28.10
CA ASN A 154 -3.66 2.27 27.93
C ASN A 154 -4.89 3.08 27.52
N THR A 155 -4.76 4.42 27.52
CA THR A 155 -5.75 5.31 26.95
C THR A 155 -5.49 5.42 25.43
N PHE A 156 -6.48 5.03 24.64
CA PHE A 156 -6.49 5.14 23.18
C PHE A 156 -7.72 5.92 22.72
N ARG A 157 -7.69 6.45 21.51
CA ARG A 157 -8.91 6.84 20.83
C ARG A 157 -9.59 5.58 20.33
N TYR A 158 -10.81 5.35 20.80
CA TYR A 158 -11.58 4.14 20.57
C TYR A 158 -13.04 4.48 20.30
N ALA A 159 -13.68 3.71 19.42
CA ALA A 159 -15.11 3.75 19.16
C ALA A 159 -15.67 2.34 19.03
N GLN A 160 -16.94 2.19 19.38
CA GLN A 160 -17.72 0.97 19.12
C GLN A 160 -19.10 1.36 18.60
N TYR A 161 -19.48 0.77 17.48
CA TYR A 161 -20.78 0.98 16.87
C TYR A 161 -21.30 -0.31 16.24
N GLN A 162 -22.52 -0.74 16.61
CA GLN A 162 -23.16 -1.96 16.14
C GLN A 162 -22.27 -3.23 16.21
N GLY A 163 -21.43 -3.32 17.23
CA GLY A 163 -20.51 -4.42 17.44
C GLY A 163 -19.16 -4.29 16.71
N VAL A 164 -19.03 -3.39 15.74
CA VAL A 164 -17.74 -3.03 15.15
C VAL A 164 -16.95 -2.21 16.16
N GLN A 165 -15.69 -2.55 16.35
CA GLN A 165 -14.76 -1.81 17.19
C GLN A 165 -13.65 -1.18 16.35
N MET A 166 -13.26 0.04 16.70
CA MET A 166 -12.16 0.74 16.03
C MET A 166 -11.24 1.36 17.11
N VAL A 167 -9.94 1.15 16.96
CA VAL A 167 -8.92 1.75 17.83
C VAL A 167 -7.85 2.42 16.99
N GLU A 168 -7.43 3.60 17.42
CA GLU A 168 -6.31 4.34 16.85
C GLU A 168 -5.03 4.03 17.63
N LEU A 169 -4.00 3.61 16.92
CA LEU A 169 -2.66 3.34 17.44
C LEU A 169 -1.67 4.35 16.84
N PRO A 170 -1.38 5.45 17.54
CA PRO A 170 -0.43 6.44 17.05
C PRO A 170 0.99 5.88 17.00
N TYR A 171 1.72 6.24 15.97
CA TYR A 171 3.17 6.08 15.91
C TYR A 171 3.88 7.24 16.62
N ALA A 172 5.16 7.06 16.93
CA ALA A 172 5.97 8.11 17.53
C ALA A 172 5.89 9.41 16.72
N GLY A 173 5.92 10.55 17.41
CA GLY A 173 5.70 11.86 16.80
C GLY A 173 4.24 12.22 16.53
N GLY A 174 3.30 11.26 16.58
CA GLY A 174 1.85 11.50 16.50
C GLY A 174 1.31 11.98 15.16
N ARG A 175 2.13 11.95 14.09
CA ARG A 175 1.71 12.35 12.72
C ARG A 175 1.02 11.24 11.95
N TYR A 176 1.33 10.01 12.28
CA TYR A 176 0.78 8.81 11.65
C TYR A 176 0.14 7.93 12.69
N SER A 177 -0.92 7.25 12.31
CA SER A 177 -1.62 6.29 13.16
C SER A 177 -2.00 5.05 12.35
N MET A 178 -1.99 3.89 13.01
CA MET A 178 -2.65 2.70 12.49
C MET A 178 -4.06 2.64 13.07
N TYR A 179 -5.04 2.39 12.24
CA TYR A 179 -6.40 2.12 12.67
C TYR A 179 -6.67 0.62 12.55
N VAL A 180 -7.06 0.02 13.67
CA VAL A 180 -7.47 -1.39 13.70
C VAL A 180 -8.97 -1.44 13.83
N VAL A 181 -9.62 -2.07 12.86
CA VAL A 181 -11.07 -2.24 12.82
C VAL A 181 -11.38 -3.72 13.02
N LEU A 182 -12.15 -4.03 14.05
CA LEU A 182 -12.54 -5.38 14.41
C LEU A 182 -14.03 -5.59 14.10
N PRO A 183 -14.40 -6.57 13.26
CA PRO A 183 -15.78 -6.92 13.03
C PRO A 183 -16.51 -7.39 14.29
N PRO A 184 -17.84 -7.35 14.30
CA PRO A 184 -18.64 -7.99 15.35
C PRO A 184 -18.31 -9.48 15.46
N VAL A 185 -18.45 -10.04 16.64
CA VAL A 185 -18.25 -11.48 16.87
C VAL A 185 -19.15 -12.29 15.92
N GLY A 186 -18.56 -13.21 15.18
CA GLY A 186 -19.25 -14.07 14.21
C GLY A 186 -19.43 -13.46 12.82
N MET A 187 -18.96 -12.23 12.59
CA MET A 187 -18.92 -11.65 11.23
C MET A 187 -17.55 -11.91 10.60
N ASP A 188 -17.56 -12.45 9.39
CA ASP A 188 -16.35 -12.57 8.57
C ASP A 188 -15.88 -11.21 8.08
N VAL A 189 -14.56 -10.98 8.09
CA VAL A 189 -13.96 -9.70 7.67
C VAL A 189 -14.29 -9.37 6.21
N ASN A 190 -14.35 -10.37 5.32
CA ASN A 190 -14.69 -10.17 3.91
C ASN A 190 -16.13 -9.68 3.73
N THR A 191 -17.03 -10.06 4.64
CA THR A 191 -18.41 -9.55 4.66
C THR A 191 -18.43 -8.07 5.03
N MET A 192 -17.50 -7.60 5.85
CA MET A 192 -17.41 -6.20 6.27
C MET A 192 -16.71 -5.29 5.25
N ILE A 193 -15.70 -5.80 4.54
CA ILE A 193 -14.88 -5.01 3.59
C ILE A 193 -15.70 -4.15 2.62
N PRO A 194 -16.77 -4.66 1.96
CA PRO A 194 -17.58 -3.86 1.03
C PRO A 194 -18.27 -2.65 1.65
N TYR A 195 -18.41 -2.61 2.97
CA TYR A 195 -19.03 -1.50 3.70
C TYR A 195 -18.00 -0.45 4.18
N ILE A 196 -16.70 -0.72 4.00
CA ILE A 196 -15.63 0.23 4.32
C ILE A 196 -15.49 1.20 3.15
N SER A 197 -16.21 2.33 3.22
CA SER A 197 -16.06 3.45 2.31
C SER A 197 -15.35 4.61 3.01
N GLU A 198 -14.87 5.60 2.24
CA GLU A 198 -14.31 6.84 2.79
C GLU A 198 -15.28 7.50 3.78
N THR A 199 -16.55 7.66 3.39
CA THR A 199 -17.58 8.22 4.27
C THR A 199 -17.81 7.42 5.54
N ALA A 200 -17.80 6.08 5.46
CA ALA A 200 -17.94 5.21 6.62
C ALA A 200 -16.72 5.34 7.55
N PHE A 201 -15.53 5.42 6.97
CA PHE A 201 -14.28 5.61 7.71
C PHE A 201 -14.27 6.98 8.42
N ASP A 202 -14.60 8.07 7.72
CA ASP A 202 -14.68 9.41 8.29
C ASP A 202 -15.70 9.51 9.42
N THR A 203 -16.85 8.85 9.24
CA THR A 203 -17.87 8.75 10.30
C THR A 203 -17.31 8.05 11.53
N ALA A 204 -16.65 6.91 11.35
CA ALA A 204 -16.02 6.17 12.46
C ALA A 204 -14.92 6.97 13.15
N MET A 205 -14.10 7.71 12.38
CA MET A 205 -13.09 8.64 12.89
C MET A 205 -13.70 9.71 13.79
N GLY A 206 -14.85 10.28 13.39
CA GLY A 206 -15.61 11.26 14.19
C GLY A 206 -16.18 10.71 15.51
N MET A 207 -16.34 9.39 15.62
CA MET A 207 -16.82 8.72 16.82
C MET A 207 -15.72 8.36 17.83
N LEU A 208 -14.45 8.41 17.42
CA LEU A 208 -13.33 8.07 18.29
C LEU A 208 -13.21 9.02 19.48
N SER A 209 -13.16 8.47 20.67
CA SER A 209 -12.97 9.22 21.92
C SER A 209 -11.93 8.56 22.82
N SER A 210 -11.26 9.34 23.65
CA SER A 210 -10.24 8.84 24.57
C SER A 210 -10.86 7.95 25.64
N GLN A 211 -10.46 6.67 25.67
CA GLN A 211 -10.97 5.68 26.60
C GLN A 211 -9.83 4.78 27.08
N GLU A 212 -9.95 4.24 28.29
CA GLU A 212 -9.06 3.17 28.76
C GLU A 212 -9.45 1.87 28.05
N VAL A 213 -8.50 1.29 27.30
CA VAL A 213 -8.69 0.07 26.52
C VAL A 213 -7.63 -0.95 26.91
N VAL A 214 -8.07 -2.19 27.11
CA VAL A 214 -7.17 -3.36 27.10
C VAL A 214 -7.11 -3.87 25.69
N LEU A 215 -6.01 -3.55 25.01
CA LEU A 215 -5.77 -3.97 23.63
C LEU A 215 -4.96 -5.25 23.62
N THR A 216 -5.46 -6.26 22.93
CA THR A 216 -4.74 -7.50 22.65
C THR A 216 -4.83 -7.79 21.17
N MET A 217 -3.68 -7.96 20.51
CA MET A 217 -3.61 -8.22 19.08
C MET A 217 -2.42 -9.13 18.76
N PRO A 218 -2.47 -9.91 17.65
CA PRO A 218 -1.35 -10.73 17.25
C PRO A 218 -0.15 -9.87 16.89
N LYS A 219 1.06 -10.35 17.19
CA LYS A 219 2.28 -9.89 16.54
C LYS A 219 2.29 -10.48 15.13
N PHE A 220 2.31 -9.65 14.11
CA PHE A 220 2.20 -10.11 12.72
C PHE A 220 3.29 -9.53 11.83
N LYS A 221 3.58 -10.26 10.78
CA LYS A 221 4.34 -9.82 9.61
C LYS A 221 3.53 -10.21 8.39
N LEU A 222 3.26 -9.24 7.52
CA LEU A 222 2.56 -9.47 6.26
C LEU A 222 3.53 -9.24 5.11
N GLU A 223 3.58 -10.21 4.22
CA GLU A 223 4.31 -10.11 2.95
C GLU A 223 3.34 -10.57 1.86
N THR A 224 3.04 -9.70 0.93
CA THR A 224 2.12 -10.01 -0.18
C THR A 224 2.77 -9.60 -1.49
N SER A 225 2.74 -10.50 -2.45
CA SER A 225 3.07 -10.21 -3.84
C SER A 225 1.91 -10.67 -4.70
N MET A 226 1.39 -9.77 -5.53
CA MET A 226 0.21 -10.04 -6.36
C MET A 226 0.42 -9.47 -7.75
N VAL A 227 0.10 -10.27 -8.75
CA VAL A 227 -0.05 -9.80 -10.13
C VAL A 227 -1.46 -9.24 -10.29
N LEU A 228 -1.57 -7.97 -10.64
CA LEU A 228 -2.84 -7.26 -10.68
C LEU A 228 -3.54 -7.31 -12.04
N ASN A 229 -2.92 -7.86 -13.09
CA ASN A 229 -3.41 -7.79 -14.46
C ASN A 229 -4.87 -8.27 -14.59
N ASP A 230 -5.20 -9.42 -14.02
CA ASP A 230 -6.55 -9.96 -14.11
C ASP A 230 -7.54 -9.10 -13.34
N ALA A 231 -7.19 -8.69 -12.12
CA ALA A 231 -8.04 -7.80 -11.31
C ALA A 231 -8.28 -6.45 -12.01
N LEU A 232 -7.27 -5.88 -12.66
CA LEU A 232 -7.40 -4.62 -13.40
C LEU A 232 -8.27 -4.79 -14.66
N LYS A 233 -8.16 -5.92 -15.35
CA LYS A 233 -9.06 -6.26 -16.47
C LYS A 233 -10.51 -6.44 -16.00
N ASP A 234 -10.72 -7.10 -14.87
CA ASP A 234 -12.06 -7.25 -14.27
C ASP A 234 -12.65 -5.87 -13.85
N MET A 235 -11.82 -4.89 -13.57
CA MET A 235 -12.22 -3.49 -13.34
C MET A 235 -12.45 -2.72 -14.63
N GLY A 236 -12.24 -3.34 -15.81
CA GLY A 236 -12.47 -2.73 -17.12
C GLY A 236 -11.24 -2.06 -17.74
N ILE A 237 -10.02 -2.29 -17.23
CA ILE A 237 -8.78 -1.81 -17.85
C ILE A 237 -8.25 -2.92 -18.77
N GLU A 238 -8.63 -2.88 -20.04
CA GLU A 238 -8.25 -3.91 -21.02
C GLU A 238 -7.17 -3.43 -22.01
N THR A 239 -7.33 -2.19 -22.49
CA THR A 239 -6.47 -1.64 -23.55
C THR A 239 -5.02 -1.43 -23.13
N ALA A 240 -4.75 -1.25 -21.85
CA ALA A 240 -3.40 -1.15 -21.28
C ALA A 240 -2.60 -2.47 -21.37
N PHE A 241 -3.29 -3.60 -21.62
CA PHE A 241 -2.72 -4.95 -21.67
C PHE A 241 -2.81 -5.61 -23.07
N SER A 242 -3.24 -4.84 -24.08
CA SER A 242 -3.44 -5.33 -25.47
C SER A 242 -2.21 -5.12 -26.34
#